data_a014944bf3c574bb47b58da3571d8916
#
_entry.id   a014944bf3c574bb47b58da3571d8916
#
_cell.length_a   1.000
_cell.length_b   1.000
_cell.length_c   1.000
_cell.angle_alpha   90.00
_cell.angle_beta   90.00
_cell.angle_gamma   90.00
#
_symmetry.space_group_name_H-M   'P 1'
#
loop_
_entity.id
_entity.type
_entity.pdbx_description
1 polymer ?
#
loop_
_entity_poly.entity_id
_entity_poly.type
_entity_poly.pdbx_seq_one_letter_code
_entity_poly.pdbx_strand_id
1 'polypeptide(L)'
;MATKKEKEKEKEKEKEKDKDKELNQRIRIKLRAYDNKIIDKSAQQIVETIERNGGKPTGPVPLPTEIRKYTVNRSSFIDKNSREQFEMRTHKRIIDVTNPTPKIIDSLMNLNLPAGVDIEVKM
;
A
#
# COMPACT_ATOMS: atom_id res chain seq x y z
N MET A 1 -47.84 12.24 13.84
CA MET A 1 -47.41 12.56 12.47
C MET A 1 -46.10 13.33 12.52
N ALA A 2 -45.08 12.84 11.86
CA ALA A 2 -43.81 13.55 11.75
C ALA A 2 -43.97 14.83 10.91
N THR A 3 -43.56 15.96 11.44
CA THR A 3 -43.57 17.24 10.73
C THR A 3 -42.56 17.28 9.62
N LYS A 4 -42.76 18.14 8.60
CA LYS A 4 -41.80 18.30 7.51
C LYS A 4 -40.39 18.60 8.01
N LYS A 5 -40.25 19.35 9.11
CA LYS A 5 -38.97 19.68 9.75
C LYS A 5 -38.25 18.45 10.34
N GLU A 6 -38.97 17.48 10.86
CA GLU A 6 -38.41 16.25 11.39
C GLU A 6 -37.87 15.33 10.26
N LYS A 7 -38.61 15.26 9.15
CA LYS A 7 -38.17 14.52 7.96
C LYS A 7 -36.97 15.15 7.29
N GLU A 8 -36.85 16.46 7.29
CA GLU A 8 -35.69 17.17 6.80
C GLU A 8 -34.46 16.93 7.66
N LYS A 9 -34.61 16.94 8.98
CA LYS A 9 -33.54 16.63 9.93
C LYS A 9 -33.07 15.18 9.85
N GLU A 10 -33.98 14.26 9.60
CA GLU A 10 -33.59 12.84 9.37
C GLU A 10 -32.81 12.67 8.07
N LYS A 11 -33.21 13.33 6.99
CA LYS A 11 -32.52 13.32 5.72
C LYS A 11 -31.14 13.98 5.80
N GLU A 12 -30.98 15.03 6.58
CA GLU A 12 -29.68 15.66 6.83
C GLU A 12 -28.77 14.75 7.63
N LYS A 13 -29.30 14.08 8.66
CA LYS A 13 -28.50 13.11 9.44
C LYS A 13 -28.10 11.89 8.64
N GLU A 14 -28.93 11.41 7.72
CA GLU A 14 -28.55 10.33 6.81
C GLU A 14 -27.45 10.76 5.83
N LYS A 15 -27.55 11.98 5.28
CA LYS A 15 -26.51 12.54 4.41
C LYS A 15 -25.18 12.76 5.12
N GLU A 16 -25.22 13.17 6.38
CA GLU A 16 -24.01 13.28 7.19
C GLU A 16 -23.37 11.91 7.48
N LYS A 17 -24.19 10.91 7.81
CA LYS A 17 -23.70 9.55 8.04
C LYS A 17 -23.09 8.92 6.78
N ASP A 18 -23.66 9.19 5.62
CA ASP A 18 -23.13 8.71 4.35
C ASP A 18 -21.81 9.42 3.99
N LYS A 19 -21.71 10.72 4.27
CA LYS A 19 -20.46 11.47 4.13
C LYS A 19 -19.39 10.97 5.09
N ASP A 20 -19.74 10.68 6.33
CA ASP A 20 -18.79 10.11 7.30
C ASP A 20 -18.34 8.70 6.92
N LYS A 21 -19.23 7.90 6.32
CA LYS A 21 -18.85 6.58 5.78
C LYS A 21 -17.92 6.69 4.59
N GLU A 22 -18.16 7.64 3.68
CA GLU A 22 -17.25 7.94 2.57
C GLU A 22 -15.90 8.45 3.05
N LEU A 23 -15.88 9.30 4.08
CA LEU A 23 -14.66 9.83 4.70
C LEU A 23 -13.84 8.76 5.43
N ASN A 24 -14.47 7.69 5.89
CA ASN A 24 -13.82 6.58 6.58
C ASN A 24 -13.33 5.46 5.66
N GLN A 25 -13.64 5.52 4.38
CA GLN A 25 -13.09 4.58 3.42
C GLN A 25 -11.59 4.86 3.20
N ARG A 26 -10.79 3.86 3.47
CA ARG A 26 -9.35 3.90 3.27
C ARG A 26 -8.91 2.73 2.42
N ILE A 27 -8.09 3.00 1.43
CA ILE A 27 -7.39 1.97 0.69
C ILE A 27 -5.97 1.91 1.22
N ARG A 28 -5.54 0.72 1.57
CA ARG A 28 -4.16 0.45 1.98
C ARG A 28 -3.44 -0.30 0.87
N ILE A 29 -2.37 0.29 0.39
CA ILE A 29 -1.53 -0.28 -0.65
C ILE A 29 -0.25 -0.77 -0.01
N LYS A 30 0.01 -2.07 -0.12
CA LYS A 30 1.25 -2.68 0.36
C LYS A 30 2.18 -2.96 -0.82
N LEU A 31 3.41 -2.51 -0.70
CA LEU A 31 4.48 -2.76 -1.66
C LEU A 31 5.50 -3.70 -1.05
N ARG A 32 5.94 -4.67 -1.83
CA ARG A 32 7.03 -5.58 -1.49
C ARG A 32 8.06 -5.60 -2.61
N ALA A 33 9.32 -5.51 -2.28
CA ALA A 33 10.40 -5.70 -3.22
C ALA A 33 11.67 -6.15 -2.51
N TYR A 34 12.56 -6.79 -3.25
CA TYR A 34 13.88 -7.16 -2.74
C TYR A 34 14.88 -6.00 -2.81
N ASP A 35 14.66 -5.06 -3.70
CA ASP A 35 15.52 -3.88 -3.86
C ASP A 35 14.82 -2.64 -3.29
N ASN A 36 15.51 -1.94 -2.39
CA ASN A 36 15.00 -0.72 -1.78
C ASN A 36 14.83 0.44 -2.78
N LYS A 37 15.71 0.54 -3.76
CA LYS A 37 15.65 1.61 -4.77
C LYS A 37 14.42 1.47 -5.66
N ILE A 38 14.11 0.26 -6.09
CA ILE A 38 12.94 -0.03 -6.92
C ILE A 38 11.65 0.23 -6.17
N ILE A 39 11.56 -0.19 -4.91
CA ILE A 39 10.37 0.02 -4.09
C ILE A 39 10.13 1.51 -3.80
N ASP A 40 11.18 2.28 -3.58
CA ASP A 40 11.06 3.73 -3.34
C ASP A 40 10.58 4.46 -4.60
N LYS A 41 11.11 4.12 -5.77
CA LYS A 41 10.63 4.66 -7.05
C LYS A 41 9.17 4.31 -7.31
N SER A 42 8.78 3.07 -7.07
CA SER A 42 7.41 2.62 -7.24
C SER A 42 6.45 3.31 -6.28
N ALA A 43 6.85 3.48 -5.02
CA ALA A 43 6.07 4.20 -4.03
C ALA A 43 5.86 5.67 -4.45
N GLN A 44 6.90 6.32 -4.95
CA GLN A 44 6.81 7.68 -5.44
C GLN A 44 5.87 7.82 -6.65
N GLN A 45 5.94 6.90 -7.61
CA GLN A 45 5.04 6.87 -8.76
C GLN A 45 3.58 6.69 -8.34
N ILE A 46 3.31 5.84 -7.37
CA ILE A 46 1.97 5.62 -6.84
C ILE A 46 1.45 6.88 -6.16
N VAL A 47 2.24 7.51 -5.32
CA VAL A 47 1.88 8.77 -4.65
C VAL A 47 1.56 9.87 -5.67
N GLU A 48 2.40 10.05 -6.68
CA GLU A 48 2.16 11.03 -7.74
C GLU A 48 0.87 10.73 -8.53
N THR A 49 0.60 9.47 -8.83
CA THR A 49 -0.62 9.07 -9.53
C THR A 49 -1.86 9.36 -8.70
N ILE A 50 -1.82 9.10 -7.40
CA ILE A 50 -2.92 9.39 -6.49
C ILE A 50 -3.16 10.89 -6.37
N GLU A 51 -2.13 11.69 -6.26
CA GLU A 51 -2.22 13.15 -6.20
C GLU A 51 -2.80 13.75 -7.47
N ARG A 52 -2.43 13.23 -8.65
CA ARG A 52 -3.00 13.66 -9.94
C ARG A 52 -4.50 13.43 -10.04
N ASN A 53 -5.00 12.39 -9.42
CA ASN A 53 -6.43 12.04 -9.41
C ASN A 53 -7.21 12.68 -8.26
N GLY A 54 -6.60 13.61 -7.52
CA GLY A 54 -7.23 14.36 -6.45
C GLY A 54 -7.35 13.61 -5.11
N GLY A 55 -6.66 12.47 -4.98
CA GLY A 55 -6.58 11.74 -3.73
C GLY A 55 -5.58 12.36 -2.76
N LYS A 56 -5.73 12.04 -1.48
CA LYS A 56 -4.80 12.43 -0.44
C LYS A 56 -4.05 11.19 0.05
N PRO A 57 -2.84 10.92 -0.45
CA PRO A 57 -2.04 9.82 0.05
C PRO A 57 -1.41 10.21 1.38
N THR A 58 -1.46 9.30 2.33
CA THR A 58 -0.55 9.34 3.47
C THR A 58 0.77 8.74 3.01
N GLY A 59 1.86 9.49 3.11
CA GLY A 59 3.16 9.16 2.55
C GLY A 59 3.61 7.73 2.82
N PRO A 60 4.54 7.20 2.01
CA PRO A 60 4.98 5.83 2.16
C PRO A 60 5.59 5.62 3.54
N VAL A 61 5.00 4.70 4.30
CA VAL A 61 5.49 4.32 5.63
C VAL A 61 6.39 3.09 5.47
N PRO A 62 7.66 3.17 5.81
CA PRO A 62 8.53 2.02 5.80
C PRO A 62 8.14 1.05 6.90
N LEU A 63 7.92 -0.21 6.55
CA LEU A 63 7.78 -1.30 7.50
C LEU A 63 9.14 -1.94 7.81
N PRO A 64 9.26 -2.67 8.92
CA PRO A 64 10.47 -3.42 9.20
C PRO A 64 10.85 -4.34 8.05
N THR A 65 12.12 -4.30 7.65
CA THR A 65 12.66 -5.16 6.60
C THR A 65 12.76 -6.58 7.11
N GLU A 66 12.18 -7.52 6.37
CA GLU A 66 12.27 -8.94 6.68
C GLU A 66 13.57 -9.49 6.12
N ILE A 67 14.42 -10.04 6.97
CA ILE A 67 15.73 -10.58 6.61
C ILE A 67 15.69 -12.09 6.77
N ARG A 68 15.99 -12.81 5.69
CA ARG A 68 16.20 -14.25 5.71
C ARG A 68 17.64 -14.57 5.37
N LYS A 69 18.30 -15.30 6.25
CA LYS A 69 19.67 -15.74 6.04
C LYS A 69 19.71 -17.22 5.69
N TYR A 70 20.37 -17.54 4.61
CA TYR A 70 20.57 -18.91 4.19
C TYR A 70 22.07 -19.23 4.24
N THR A 71 22.40 -20.37 4.85
CA THR A 71 23.76 -20.87 4.90
C THR A 71 23.86 -22.11 4.02
N VAL A 72 24.72 -22.07 3.02
CA VAL A 72 24.94 -23.16 2.09
C VAL A 72 26.41 -23.63 2.18
N ASN A 73 26.63 -24.93 2.23
CA ASN A 73 27.97 -25.51 2.20
C ASN A 73 28.55 -25.42 0.79
N ARG A 74 29.73 -24.80 0.65
CA ARG A 74 30.43 -24.66 -0.64
C ARG A 74 31.06 -25.97 -1.14
N SER A 75 31.44 -26.86 -0.24
CA SER A 75 32.06 -28.12 -0.62
C SER A 75 31.41 -29.30 0.10
N SER A 76 31.51 -30.48 -0.48
CA SER A 76 31.04 -31.73 0.10
C SER A 76 31.83 -32.19 1.33
N PHE A 77 32.98 -31.58 1.60
CA PHE A 77 33.74 -31.78 2.83
C PHE A 77 33.36 -30.74 3.86
N ILE A 78 33.09 -31.21 5.06
CA ILE A 78 32.63 -30.40 6.19
C ILE A 78 33.79 -29.54 6.72
N ASP A 79 34.04 -28.44 6.05
CA ASP A 79 34.92 -27.41 6.57
C ASP A 79 34.03 -26.23 6.98
N LYS A 80 34.08 -25.81 8.25
CA LYS A 80 33.27 -24.70 8.76
C LYS A 80 33.51 -23.38 8.04
N ASN A 81 34.64 -23.24 7.38
CA ASN A 81 35.06 -22.07 6.60
C ASN A 81 34.51 -22.07 5.15
N SER A 82 33.93 -23.16 4.70
CA SER A 82 33.40 -23.28 3.33
C SER A 82 31.86 -22.98 3.25
N ARG A 83 31.29 -22.36 4.26
CA ARG A 83 29.88 -21.99 4.25
C ARG A 83 29.69 -20.64 3.56
N GLU A 84 28.85 -20.63 2.57
CA GLU A 84 28.41 -19.41 1.93
C GLU A 84 27.10 -18.94 2.56
N GLN A 85 27.09 -17.72 3.06
CA GLN A 85 25.89 -17.12 3.65
C GLN A 85 25.21 -16.24 2.61
N PHE A 86 23.94 -16.56 2.31
CA PHE A 86 23.08 -15.75 1.49
C PHE A 86 22.07 -15.01 2.35
N GLU A 87 21.89 -13.74 2.10
CA GLU A 87 20.94 -12.90 2.77
C GLU A 87 19.89 -12.42 1.78
N MET A 88 18.62 -12.67 2.11
CA MET A 88 17.47 -12.17 1.36
C MET A 88 16.76 -11.12 2.19
N ARG A 89 16.70 -9.90 1.69
CA ARG A 89 16.00 -8.78 2.33
C ARG A 89 14.72 -8.47 1.57
N THR A 90 13.60 -8.50 2.27
CA THR A 90 12.32 -8.07 1.72
C THR A 90 11.94 -6.73 2.30
N HIS A 91 11.94 -5.69 1.47
CA HIS A 91 11.49 -4.36 1.85
C HIS A 91 10.00 -4.22 1.68
N LYS A 92 9.34 -3.59 2.63
CA LYS A 92 7.90 -3.37 2.62
C LYS A 92 7.61 -1.89 2.81
N ARG A 93 6.62 -1.37 2.06
CA ARG A 93 6.11 -0.01 2.21
C ARG A 93 4.59 -0.03 2.23
N ILE A 94 3.99 0.86 3.00
CA ILE A 94 2.54 1.03 3.07
C ILE A 94 2.19 2.45 2.67
N ILE A 95 1.19 2.57 1.78
CA ILE A 95 0.60 3.84 1.40
C ILE A 95 -0.89 3.76 1.71
N ASP A 96 -1.39 4.66 2.54
CA ASP A 96 -2.80 4.79 2.84
C ASP A 96 -3.41 5.92 2.01
N VAL A 97 -4.52 5.65 1.38
CA VAL A 97 -5.28 6.64 0.61
C VAL A 97 -6.61 6.89 1.29
N THR A 98 -6.84 8.14 1.65
CA THR A 98 -8.14 8.60 2.15
C THR A 98 -9.02 9.06 1.00
N ASN A 99 -10.32 8.77 1.08
CA ASN A 99 -11.32 9.11 0.04
C ASN A 99 -10.96 8.55 -1.34
N PRO A 100 -10.89 7.23 -1.50
CA PRO A 100 -10.62 6.63 -2.78
C PRO A 100 -11.76 6.91 -3.77
N THR A 101 -11.42 7.43 -4.93
CA THR A 101 -12.34 7.56 -6.05
C THR A 101 -12.14 6.38 -7.02
N PRO A 102 -13.17 5.98 -7.81
CA PRO A 102 -13.00 4.95 -8.83
C PRO A 102 -11.87 5.25 -9.83
N LYS A 103 -11.61 6.52 -10.11
CA LYS A 103 -10.50 6.95 -10.96
C LYS A 103 -9.13 6.58 -10.39
N ILE A 104 -8.96 6.68 -9.09
CA ILE A 104 -7.71 6.30 -8.40
C ILE A 104 -7.46 4.81 -8.56
N ILE A 105 -8.48 3.99 -8.35
CA ILE A 105 -8.38 2.53 -8.49
C ILE A 105 -8.01 2.14 -9.93
N ASP A 106 -8.68 2.71 -10.92
CA ASP A 106 -8.39 2.46 -12.33
C ASP A 106 -6.98 2.90 -12.70
N SER A 107 -6.55 4.05 -12.23
CA SER A 107 -5.19 4.55 -12.47
C SER A 107 -4.12 3.67 -11.83
N LEU A 108 -4.38 3.12 -10.65
CA LEU A 108 -3.47 2.18 -9.99
C LEU A 108 -3.36 0.85 -10.73
N MET A 109 -4.48 0.36 -11.29
CA MET A 109 -4.48 -0.87 -12.09
C MET A 109 -3.73 -0.72 -13.41
N ASN A 110 -3.78 0.46 -14.01
CA ASN A 110 -3.10 0.78 -15.27
C ASN A 110 -1.65 1.26 -15.09
N LEU A 111 -1.18 1.35 -13.86
CA LEU A 111 0.16 1.81 -13.56
C LEU A 111 1.19 0.74 -13.94
N ASN A 112 2.15 1.12 -14.79
CA ASN A 112 3.28 0.26 -15.11
C ASN A 112 4.36 0.40 -14.04
N LEU A 113 4.50 -0.61 -13.22
CA LEU A 113 5.55 -0.67 -12.22
C LEU A 113 6.74 -1.48 -12.73
N PRO A 114 7.96 -1.18 -12.24
CA PRO A 114 9.13 -1.99 -12.57
C PRO A 114 8.93 -3.44 -12.14
N ALA A 115 9.54 -4.37 -12.88
CA ALA A 115 9.54 -5.77 -12.51
C ALA A 115 10.23 -5.97 -11.14
N GLY A 116 9.68 -6.87 -10.34
CA GLY A 116 10.22 -7.17 -9.00
C GLY A 116 9.51 -6.49 -7.85
N VAL A 117 8.47 -5.70 -8.13
CA VAL A 117 7.61 -5.09 -7.10
C VAL A 117 6.26 -5.78 -7.09
N ASP A 118 5.88 -6.32 -5.95
CA ASP A 118 4.55 -6.86 -5.71
C ASP A 118 3.66 -5.82 -5.04
N ILE A 119 2.45 -5.67 -5.55
CA ILE A 119 1.46 -4.74 -5.01
C ILE A 119 0.26 -5.52 -4.49
N GLU A 120 -0.15 -5.20 -3.29
CA GLU A 120 -1.37 -5.69 -2.68
C GLU A 120 -2.23 -4.51 -2.26
N VAL A 121 -3.48 -4.49 -2.72
CA VAL A 121 -4.45 -3.44 -2.38
C VAL A 121 -5.50 -4.02 -1.46
N LYS A 122 -5.65 -3.44 -0.28
CA LYS A 122 -6.68 -3.80 0.69
C LYS A 122 -7.62 -2.62 0.91
N MET A 123 -8.87 -2.90 0.88
CA MET A 123 -9.91 -1.96 1.29
C MET A 123 -10.23 -2.06 2.77
#